data_991dd1fad73339edeb42f3d60962216d
#
_entry.id   991dd1fad73339edeb42f3d60962216d
#
_cell.length_a   1.000
_cell.length_b   1.000
_cell.length_c   1.000
_cell.angle_alpha   90.00
_cell.angle_beta   90.00
_cell.angle_gamma   90.00
#
_symmetry.space_group_name_H-M   'P 1'
#
loop_
_entity.id
_entity.type
_entity.pdbx_description
1 polymer ?
#
loop_
_entity_poly.entity_id
_entity_poly.type
_entity_poly.pdbx_seq_one_letter_code
_entity_poly.pdbx_strand_id
1 'polypeptide(L)'
;MISYLKTKNKDVSLFYRMDQVKNAKANVIINHGFAEHLGRYDYVAKRLLDAGYNVLRYDLRGHGQSYGPKGYIDSYTNFIEDAKAMYDLMTVHNPGLETFMLGHSMGGLVTAMYGLEYPDTLAGQIFSGAAYGKLPAASGYKAKLLSTLAKTSPKLQMKNVVEDDICSVPEVVNDYKNDPLVLKKASFNFYNEFLNEASDFVLEYMYEYDLPCLILHGEDDAIVPVELSYEFYEQIASTDKELITYPGLYHEILNEDEKDEIMTTIIDWLDSRQNTGSN
;
A
#
# COMPACT_ATOMS: atom_id res chain seq x y z
N MET A 1 17.85 -9.55 3.29
CA MET A 1 18.32 -8.74 4.45
C MET A 1 17.11 -8.40 5.32
N ILE A 2 17.20 -8.57 6.62
CA ILE A 2 16.13 -8.17 7.58
C ILE A 2 16.77 -7.18 8.55
N SER A 3 16.18 -6.00 8.76
CA SER A 3 16.74 -4.98 9.64
C SER A 3 15.71 -3.88 9.98
N TYR A 4 16.18 -2.85 10.66
CA TYR A 4 15.42 -1.65 10.98
C TYR A 4 16.08 -0.42 10.35
N LEU A 5 15.27 0.42 9.70
CA LEU A 5 15.68 1.74 9.22
C LEU A 5 15.18 2.81 10.19
N LYS A 6 16.07 3.63 10.72
CA LYS A 6 15.70 4.79 11.53
C LYS A 6 15.13 5.88 10.64
N THR A 7 13.95 6.35 10.99
CA THR A 7 13.31 7.48 10.29
C THR A 7 13.90 8.83 10.78
N LYS A 8 13.54 9.92 10.13
CA LYS A 8 13.86 11.28 10.58
C LYS A 8 13.33 11.55 12.00
N ASN A 9 12.16 11.01 12.33
CA ASN A 9 11.68 10.95 13.70
C ASN A 9 12.42 9.80 14.41
N LYS A 10 13.39 10.14 15.27
CA LYS A 10 14.28 9.19 15.95
C LYS A 10 13.56 8.19 16.86
N ASP A 11 12.30 8.44 17.22
CA ASP A 11 11.48 7.56 18.05
C ASP A 11 10.78 6.46 17.22
N VAL A 12 10.96 6.46 15.89
CA VAL A 12 10.40 5.47 14.99
C VAL A 12 11.51 4.82 14.17
N SER A 13 11.45 3.48 14.07
CA SER A 13 12.31 2.71 13.17
C SER A 13 11.44 1.71 12.40
N LEU A 14 11.59 1.68 11.10
CA LEU A 14 10.80 0.80 10.24
C LEU A 14 11.47 -0.56 10.13
N PHE A 15 10.73 -1.61 10.45
CA PHE A 15 11.16 -2.98 10.22
C PHE A 15 10.99 -3.31 8.74
N TYR A 16 12.04 -3.80 8.10
CA TYR A 16 11.99 -4.14 6.68
C TYR A 16 12.67 -5.47 6.37
N ARG A 17 12.28 -6.04 5.25
CA ARG A 17 12.93 -7.18 4.60
C ARG A 17 13.23 -6.82 3.15
N MET A 18 14.50 -6.96 2.76
CA MET A 18 14.97 -6.80 1.39
C MET A 18 15.51 -8.15 0.91
N ASP A 19 14.89 -8.67 -0.12
CA ASP A 19 15.28 -9.92 -0.79
C ASP A 19 15.76 -9.57 -2.21
N GLN A 20 16.91 -10.11 -2.61
CA GLN A 20 17.56 -9.77 -3.87
C GLN A 20 17.85 -11.03 -4.68
N VAL A 21 17.78 -10.91 -5.99
CA VAL A 21 18.13 -11.96 -6.96
C VAL A 21 19.34 -11.53 -7.80
N LYS A 22 20.06 -12.52 -8.30
CA LYS A 22 21.20 -12.24 -9.19
C LYS A 22 20.69 -11.73 -10.54
N ASN A 23 21.30 -10.64 -11.04
CA ASN A 23 20.91 -9.99 -12.29
C ASN A 23 19.42 -9.62 -12.31
N ALA A 24 18.97 -8.96 -11.25
CA ALA A 24 17.58 -8.52 -11.12
C ALA A 24 17.18 -7.62 -12.31
N LYS A 25 15.96 -7.79 -12.78
CA LYS A 25 15.35 -6.98 -13.84
C LYS A 25 15.09 -5.55 -13.35
N ALA A 26 14.47 -5.42 -12.16
CA ALA A 26 14.15 -4.17 -11.50
C ALA A 26 13.89 -4.41 -10.01
N ASN A 27 13.54 -3.35 -9.29
CA ASN A 27 13.16 -3.35 -7.89
C ASN A 27 11.66 -3.19 -7.72
N VAL A 28 11.05 -3.89 -6.73
CA VAL A 28 9.66 -3.68 -6.32
C VAL A 28 9.62 -3.41 -4.82
N ILE A 29 9.00 -2.29 -4.43
CA ILE A 29 8.74 -1.94 -3.04
C ILE A 29 7.26 -2.21 -2.75
N ILE A 30 6.94 -2.88 -1.63
CA ILE A 30 5.58 -3.25 -1.26
C ILE A 30 5.13 -2.48 -0.02
N ASN A 31 4.02 -1.76 -0.14
CA ASN A 31 3.30 -1.07 0.93
C ASN A 31 2.06 -1.89 1.29
N HIS A 32 2.03 -2.43 2.51
CA HIS A 32 0.89 -3.22 3.02
C HIS A 32 -0.30 -2.35 3.43
N GLY A 33 -1.48 -2.96 3.60
CA GLY A 33 -2.71 -2.29 3.99
C GLY A 33 -2.82 -1.93 5.46
N PHE A 34 -3.95 -1.33 5.84
CA PHE A 34 -4.24 -0.99 7.23
C PHE A 34 -4.30 -2.25 8.10
N ALA A 35 -3.76 -2.14 9.30
CA ALA A 35 -3.68 -3.17 10.34
C ALA A 35 -2.77 -4.36 10.03
N GLU A 36 -2.34 -4.56 8.80
CA GLU A 36 -1.48 -5.64 8.35
C GLU A 36 0.02 -5.48 8.72
N HIS A 37 0.86 -6.28 8.10
CA HIS A 37 2.32 -6.24 8.19
C HIS A 37 2.98 -6.93 6.97
N LEU A 38 4.27 -6.70 6.77
CA LEU A 38 5.06 -7.19 5.63
C LEU A 38 5.02 -8.73 5.42
N GLY A 39 4.81 -9.51 6.50
CA GLY A 39 4.81 -10.97 6.44
C GLY A 39 3.64 -11.55 5.63
N ARG A 40 2.52 -10.82 5.54
CA ARG A 40 1.37 -11.25 4.74
C ARG A 40 1.63 -11.20 3.22
N TYR A 41 2.74 -10.60 2.82
CA TYR A 41 3.19 -10.51 1.41
C TYR A 41 4.33 -11.49 1.08
N ASP A 42 4.55 -12.56 1.88
CA ASP A 42 5.58 -13.56 1.60
C ASP A 42 5.34 -14.28 0.27
N TYR A 43 4.08 -14.59 -0.07
CA TYR A 43 3.71 -15.18 -1.35
C TYR A 43 3.99 -14.22 -2.53
N VAL A 44 3.52 -12.98 -2.46
CA VAL A 44 3.74 -11.94 -3.50
C VAL A 44 5.24 -11.73 -3.73
N ALA A 45 6.01 -11.59 -2.65
CA ALA A 45 7.45 -11.42 -2.74
C ALA A 45 8.14 -12.63 -3.39
N LYS A 46 7.72 -13.86 -3.04
CA LYS A 46 8.26 -15.08 -3.66
C LYS A 46 7.99 -15.08 -5.16
N ARG A 47 6.78 -14.77 -5.62
CA ARG A 47 6.42 -14.72 -7.04
C ARG A 47 7.26 -13.70 -7.80
N LEU A 48 7.47 -12.50 -7.22
CA LEU A 48 8.31 -11.45 -7.81
C LEU A 48 9.79 -11.86 -7.88
N LEU A 49 10.32 -12.47 -6.81
CA LEU A 49 11.70 -12.99 -6.79
C LEU A 49 11.92 -14.08 -7.84
N ASP A 50 10.97 -15.04 -7.95
CA ASP A 50 11.01 -16.10 -8.95
C ASP A 50 10.96 -15.56 -10.39
N ALA A 51 10.29 -14.40 -10.57
CA ALA A 51 10.23 -13.68 -11.85
C ALA A 51 11.46 -12.78 -12.13
N GLY A 52 12.41 -12.68 -11.19
CA GLY A 52 13.66 -11.94 -11.37
C GLY A 52 13.65 -10.50 -10.86
N TYR A 53 12.77 -10.16 -9.95
CA TYR A 53 12.70 -8.82 -9.32
C TYR A 53 13.32 -8.84 -7.93
N ASN A 54 14.04 -7.79 -7.55
CA ASN A 54 14.36 -7.53 -6.15
C ASN A 54 13.12 -7.04 -5.43
N VAL A 55 12.93 -7.44 -4.17
CA VAL A 55 11.75 -7.05 -3.39
C VAL A 55 12.15 -6.44 -2.06
N LEU A 56 11.63 -5.25 -1.75
CA LEU A 56 11.68 -4.64 -0.44
C LEU A 56 10.26 -4.54 0.12
N ARG A 57 10.06 -5.05 1.33
CA ARG A 57 8.81 -4.95 2.10
C ARG A 57 9.13 -4.39 3.46
N TYR A 58 8.26 -3.59 4.01
CA TYR A 58 8.46 -3.03 5.35
C TYR A 58 7.14 -2.91 6.10
N ASP A 59 7.21 -2.98 7.40
CA ASP A 59 6.06 -2.68 8.26
C ASP A 59 5.89 -1.16 8.32
N LEU A 60 4.75 -0.67 7.83
CA LEU A 60 4.39 0.74 7.90
C LEU A 60 4.47 1.25 9.35
N ARG A 61 4.72 2.54 9.51
CA ARG A 61 4.70 3.21 10.82
C ARG A 61 3.46 2.84 11.62
N GLY A 62 3.67 2.46 12.86
CA GLY A 62 2.60 2.05 13.77
C GLY A 62 2.11 0.60 13.60
N HIS A 63 2.65 -0.16 12.64
CA HIS A 63 2.24 -1.53 12.32
C HIS A 63 3.31 -2.57 12.65
N GLY A 64 2.91 -3.84 12.61
CA GLY A 64 3.76 -5.01 12.65
C GLY A 64 4.89 -4.93 13.67
N GLN A 65 6.13 -5.09 13.23
CA GLN A 65 7.35 -5.04 14.04
C GLN A 65 8.06 -3.68 14.02
N SER A 66 7.58 -2.70 13.23
CA SER A 66 8.15 -1.34 13.24
C SER A 66 8.10 -0.74 14.64
N TYR A 67 9.24 -0.19 15.11
CA TYR A 67 9.34 0.40 16.44
C TYR A 67 8.66 1.77 16.47
N GLY A 68 7.93 2.03 17.55
CA GLY A 68 7.19 3.26 17.81
C GLY A 68 5.76 2.99 18.31
N PRO A 69 4.95 4.03 18.53
CA PRO A 69 3.58 3.90 19.00
C PRO A 69 2.72 3.10 18.01
N LYS A 70 2.10 2.00 18.47
CA LYS A 70 1.24 1.17 17.64
C LYS A 70 -0.11 1.82 17.37
N GLY A 71 -0.55 1.75 16.12
CA GLY A 71 -1.80 2.34 15.68
C GLY A 71 -1.86 3.86 15.88
N TYR A 72 -0.72 4.54 15.79
CA TYR A 72 -0.64 6.00 15.90
C TYR A 72 0.31 6.57 14.85
N ILE A 73 -0.06 7.72 14.29
CA ILE A 73 0.74 8.52 13.38
C ILE A 73 0.49 10.00 13.70
N ASP A 74 1.50 10.85 13.57
CA ASP A 74 1.36 12.30 13.80
C ASP A 74 0.72 13.00 12.60
N SER A 75 1.15 12.65 11.39
CA SER A 75 0.64 13.17 10.12
C SER A 75 0.74 12.11 9.02
N TYR A 76 -0.18 12.14 8.05
CA TYR A 76 -0.12 11.29 6.86
C TYR A 76 1.16 11.49 6.04
N THR A 77 1.75 12.68 6.07
CA THR A 77 3.02 12.98 5.41
C THR A 77 4.17 12.08 5.88
N ASN A 78 4.07 11.55 7.09
CA ASN A 78 5.05 10.57 7.58
C ASN A 78 5.05 9.27 6.77
N PHE A 79 3.91 8.85 6.20
CA PHE A 79 3.87 7.68 5.31
C PHE A 79 4.64 7.94 4.02
N ILE A 80 4.53 9.15 3.45
CA ILE A 80 5.26 9.55 2.24
C ILE A 80 6.77 9.59 2.52
N GLU A 81 7.17 10.19 3.65
CA GLU A 81 8.59 10.24 4.07
C GLU A 81 9.17 8.85 4.33
N ASP A 82 8.40 7.95 4.94
CA ASP A 82 8.81 6.57 5.21
C ASP A 82 8.97 5.78 3.90
N ALA A 83 8.03 5.91 2.95
CA ALA A 83 8.12 5.30 1.63
C ALA A 83 9.34 5.84 0.85
N LYS A 84 9.62 7.15 0.96
CA LYS A 84 10.83 7.76 0.37
C LYS A 84 12.11 7.18 0.98
N ALA A 85 12.14 6.99 2.28
CA ALA A 85 13.29 6.38 2.95
C ALA A 85 13.51 4.91 2.50
N MET A 86 12.43 4.15 2.25
CA MET A 86 12.51 2.80 1.69
C MET A 86 12.97 2.80 0.24
N TYR A 87 12.51 3.75 -0.58
CA TYR A 87 13.00 3.96 -1.94
C TYR A 87 14.51 4.26 -1.94
N ASP A 88 14.98 5.20 -1.12
CA ASP A 88 16.40 5.54 -1.03
C ASP A 88 17.24 4.35 -0.58
N LEU A 89 16.75 3.57 0.39
CA LEU A 89 17.41 2.35 0.82
C LEU A 89 17.53 1.34 -0.32
N MET A 90 16.44 1.12 -1.07
CA MET A 90 16.40 0.16 -2.17
C MET A 90 17.37 0.54 -3.29
N THR A 91 17.38 1.80 -3.71
CA THR A 91 18.20 2.32 -4.81
C THR A 91 19.70 2.40 -4.45
N VAL A 92 20.02 2.69 -3.18
CA VAL A 92 21.42 2.64 -2.70
C VAL A 92 21.99 1.22 -2.76
N HIS A 93 21.18 0.18 -2.47
CA HIS A 93 21.60 -1.22 -2.52
C HIS A 93 21.59 -1.79 -3.94
N ASN A 94 20.80 -1.21 -4.84
CA ASN A 94 20.60 -1.68 -6.21
C ASN A 94 20.70 -0.51 -7.21
N PRO A 95 21.88 0.12 -7.33
CA PRO A 95 22.03 1.31 -8.16
C PRO A 95 21.78 1.00 -9.65
N GLY A 96 21.09 1.92 -10.32
CA GLY A 96 20.84 1.83 -11.77
C GLY A 96 19.68 0.93 -12.18
N LEU A 97 19.03 0.24 -11.23
CA LEU A 97 17.79 -0.50 -11.52
C LEU A 97 16.57 0.40 -11.37
N GLU A 98 15.65 0.27 -12.28
CA GLU A 98 14.32 0.86 -12.17
C GLU A 98 13.59 0.35 -10.92
N THR A 99 12.72 1.17 -10.37
CA THR A 99 11.97 0.84 -9.17
C THR A 99 10.49 1.05 -9.41
N PHE A 100 9.72 0.03 -9.09
CA PHE A 100 8.26 0.02 -9.04
C PHE A 100 7.78 0.00 -7.60
N MET A 101 6.53 0.42 -7.38
CA MET A 101 5.92 0.37 -6.05
C MET A 101 4.55 -0.28 -6.13
N LEU A 102 4.31 -1.31 -5.31
CA LEU A 102 3.04 -1.99 -5.17
C LEU A 102 2.41 -1.61 -3.83
N GLY A 103 1.15 -1.19 -3.85
CA GLY A 103 0.41 -0.88 -2.64
C GLY A 103 -0.97 -1.51 -2.59
N HIS A 104 -1.31 -2.07 -1.43
CA HIS A 104 -2.64 -2.62 -1.17
C HIS A 104 -3.40 -1.75 -0.19
N SER A 105 -4.70 -1.49 -0.45
CA SER A 105 -5.60 -0.78 0.46
C SER A 105 -5.02 0.58 0.91
N MET A 106 -4.83 0.82 2.22
CA MET A 106 -4.11 1.98 2.76
C MET A 106 -2.70 2.11 2.18
N GLY A 107 -1.98 0.99 1.97
CA GLY A 107 -0.69 1.00 1.29
C GLY A 107 -0.78 1.47 -0.16
N GLY A 108 -1.91 1.23 -0.84
CA GLY A 108 -2.20 1.80 -2.15
C GLY A 108 -2.36 3.33 -2.10
N LEU A 109 -3.05 3.85 -1.08
CA LEU A 109 -3.13 5.29 -0.83
C LEU A 109 -1.73 5.90 -0.60
N VAL A 110 -0.89 5.24 0.23
CA VAL A 110 0.51 5.66 0.45
C VAL A 110 1.31 5.65 -0.86
N THR A 111 1.10 4.63 -1.68
CA THR A 111 1.73 4.50 -3.00
C THR A 111 1.32 5.65 -3.94
N ALA A 112 0.02 5.99 -4.01
CA ALA A 112 -0.48 7.10 -4.81
C ALA A 112 0.08 8.45 -4.32
N MET A 113 0.05 8.71 -3.00
CA MET A 113 0.65 9.91 -2.42
C MET A 113 2.14 10.05 -2.73
N TYR A 114 2.87 8.92 -2.68
CA TYR A 114 4.29 8.90 -3.04
C TYR A 114 4.51 9.29 -4.52
N GLY A 115 3.70 8.74 -5.43
CA GLY A 115 3.77 9.06 -6.86
C GLY A 115 3.49 10.53 -7.16
N LEU A 116 2.54 11.14 -6.45
CA LEU A 116 2.24 12.56 -6.55
C LEU A 116 3.37 13.46 -6.04
N GLU A 117 4.02 13.08 -4.94
CA GLU A 117 5.09 13.88 -4.32
C GLU A 117 6.45 13.69 -5.00
N TYR A 118 6.72 12.50 -5.58
CA TYR A 118 8.00 12.12 -6.19
C TYR A 118 7.82 11.48 -7.58
N PRO A 119 7.20 12.16 -8.57
CA PRO A 119 6.82 11.56 -9.86
C PRO A 119 8.01 11.03 -10.65
N ASP A 120 9.20 11.64 -10.55
CA ASP A 120 10.39 11.28 -11.33
C ASP A 120 11.20 10.09 -10.75
N THR A 121 10.71 9.44 -9.69
CA THR A 121 11.50 8.42 -8.98
C THR A 121 11.16 6.98 -9.36
N LEU A 122 9.95 6.73 -9.83
CA LEU A 122 9.45 5.39 -10.12
C LEU A 122 9.23 5.16 -11.61
N ALA A 123 9.46 3.93 -12.06
CA ALA A 123 9.11 3.48 -13.41
C ALA A 123 7.60 3.19 -13.54
N GLY A 124 6.89 2.98 -12.43
CA GLY A 124 5.46 2.78 -12.39
C GLY A 124 4.96 2.27 -11.05
N GLN A 125 3.64 2.22 -10.90
CA GLN A 125 2.98 1.83 -9.66
C GLN A 125 1.88 0.78 -9.90
N ILE A 126 1.67 -0.10 -8.91
CA ILE A 126 0.66 -1.15 -8.92
C ILE A 126 -0.22 -0.98 -7.70
N PHE A 127 -1.52 -1.00 -7.93
CA PHE A 127 -2.54 -0.80 -6.91
C PHE A 127 -3.44 -2.03 -6.79
N SER A 128 -3.67 -2.47 -5.57
CA SER A 128 -4.58 -3.59 -5.25
C SER A 128 -5.60 -3.12 -4.22
N GLY A 129 -6.87 -3.00 -4.60
CA GLY A 129 -7.95 -2.55 -3.72
C GLY A 129 -7.65 -1.23 -2.99
N ALA A 130 -7.02 -0.27 -3.68
CA ALA A 130 -6.44 0.92 -3.05
C ALA A 130 -7.49 1.93 -2.58
N ALA A 131 -7.27 2.51 -1.40
CA ALA A 131 -8.20 3.43 -0.73
C ALA A 131 -7.98 4.89 -1.15
N TYR A 132 -8.11 5.20 -2.44
CA TYR A 132 -7.81 6.53 -3.00
C TYR A 132 -8.69 7.67 -2.49
N GLY A 133 -9.89 7.38 -2.01
CA GLY A 133 -10.92 8.39 -1.72
C GLY A 133 -11.60 8.18 -0.38
N LYS A 134 -12.74 8.87 -0.21
CA LYS A 134 -13.50 8.82 1.04
C LYS A 134 -14.21 7.48 1.20
N LEU A 135 -13.81 6.71 2.18
CA LEU A 135 -14.49 5.47 2.53
C LEU A 135 -15.84 5.74 3.23
N PRO A 136 -16.87 4.89 3.03
CA PRO A 136 -18.18 5.05 3.65
C PRO A 136 -18.13 5.15 5.18
N ALA A 137 -17.15 4.46 5.80
CA ALA A 137 -16.93 4.50 7.25
C ALA A 137 -16.52 5.88 7.78
N ALA A 138 -15.94 6.75 6.94
CA ALA A 138 -15.45 8.08 7.30
C ALA A 138 -15.96 9.16 6.33
N SER A 139 -17.24 9.12 5.96
CA SER A 139 -17.86 10.11 5.07
C SER A 139 -18.89 10.98 5.80
N GLY A 140 -19.17 12.17 5.25
CA GLY A 140 -20.17 13.09 5.75
C GLY A 140 -19.95 13.52 7.21
N TYR A 141 -20.96 13.35 8.09
CA TYR A 141 -20.86 13.73 9.50
C TYR A 141 -19.87 12.89 10.29
N LYS A 142 -19.63 11.63 9.86
CA LYS A 142 -18.67 10.73 10.52
C LYS A 142 -17.23 11.27 10.36
N ALA A 143 -16.89 11.83 9.20
CA ALA A 143 -15.59 12.47 8.95
C ALA A 143 -15.38 13.66 9.92
N LYS A 144 -16.39 14.52 10.10
CA LYS A 144 -16.33 15.66 11.03
C LYS A 144 -16.18 15.21 12.48
N LEU A 145 -16.91 14.16 12.88
CA LEU A 145 -16.81 13.59 14.22
C LEU A 145 -15.41 13.04 14.46
N LEU A 146 -14.87 12.26 13.52
CA LEU A 146 -13.53 11.70 13.60
C LEU A 146 -12.47 12.82 13.73
N SER A 147 -12.54 13.87 12.89
CA SER A 147 -11.63 15.02 12.96
C SER A 147 -11.73 15.74 14.31
N THR A 148 -12.93 15.87 14.90
CA THR A 148 -13.10 16.46 16.22
C THR A 148 -12.46 15.61 17.32
N LEU A 149 -12.66 14.29 17.27
CA LEU A 149 -12.07 13.34 18.21
C LEU A 149 -10.54 13.29 18.08
N ALA A 150 -10.02 13.33 16.86
CA ALA A 150 -8.59 13.41 16.61
C ALA A 150 -7.96 14.66 17.23
N LYS A 151 -8.62 15.82 17.16
CA LYS A 151 -8.15 17.08 17.76
C LYS A 151 -8.23 17.08 19.29
N THR A 152 -9.27 16.50 19.88
CA THR A 152 -9.50 16.54 21.33
C THR A 152 -8.88 15.38 22.09
N SER A 153 -8.74 14.22 21.44
CA SER A 153 -8.28 12.97 22.06
C SER A 153 -7.44 12.12 21.07
N PRO A 154 -6.36 12.67 20.49
CA PRO A 154 -5.63 12.07 19.35
C PRO A 154 -5.13 10.66 19.63
N LYS A 155 -4.76 10.34 20.86
CA LYS A 155 -4.19 9.04 21.25
C LYS A 155 -5.20 8.03 21.73
N LEU A 156 -6.49 8.42 21.88
CA LEU A 156 -7.54 7.47 22.25
C LEU A 156 -7.76 6.49 21.10
N GLN A 157 -7.81 5.21 21.43
CA GLN A 157 -7.87 4.13 20.44
C GLN A 157 -9.29 3.62 20.25
N MET A 158 -9.62 3.30 19.00
CA MET A 158 -10.83 2.62 18.58
C MET A 158 -10.50 1.21 18.05
N LYS A 159 -11.36 0.24 18.29
CA LYS A 159 -11.20 -1.13 17.78
C LYS A 159 -11.17 -1.12 16.24
N ASN A 160 -10.29 -1.92 15.65
CA ASN A 160 -10.37 -2.27 14.24
C ASN A 160 -11.61 -3.13 13.99
N VAL A 161 -12.41 -2.77 13.01
CA VAL A 161 -13.64 -3.49 12.63
C VAL A 161 -13.52 -4.23 11.30
N VAL A 162 -12.36 -4.13 10.63
CA VAL A 162 -12.07 -4.81 9.36
C VAL A 162 -11.53 -6.19 9.70
N GLU A 163 -12.38 -7.21 9.69
CA GLU A 163 -11.98 -8.57 10.07
C GLU A 163 -12.60 -9.66 9.17
N ASP A 164 -13.84 -9.53 8.71
CA ASP A 164 -14.59 -10.62 8.07
C ASP A 164 -14.60 -10.53 6.53
N ASP A 165 -14.69 -9.34 5.97
CA ASP A 165 -14.90 -9.13 4.54
C ASP A 165 -13.58 -8.84 3.76
N ILE A 166 -12.44 -9.27 4.32
CA ILE A 166 -11.13 -9.02 3.69
C ILE A 166 -10.88 -9.93 2.49
N CYS A 167 -11.36 -11.17 2.53
CA CYS A 167 -11.08 -12.20 1.54
C CYS A 167 -12.22 -13.23 1.54
N SER A 168 -12.50 -13.85 0.40
CA SER A 168 -13.49 -14.94 0.30
C SER A 168 -12.97 -16.26 0.86
N VAL A 169 -11.65 -16.43 1.01
CA VAL A 169 -10.99 -17.65 1.50
C VAL A 169 -10.98 -17.68 3.03
N PRO A 170 -11.73 -18.62 3.68
CA PRO A 170 -11.91 -18.63 5.13
C PRO A 170 -10.60 -18.78 5.93
N GLU A 171 -9.62 -19.52 5.40
CA GLU A 171 -8.31 -19.71 6.03
C GLU A 171 -7.55 -18.39 6.14
N VAL A 172 -7.60 -17.55 5.10
CA VAL A 172 -6.98 -16.21 5.08
C VAL A 172 -7.59 -15.31 6.15
N VAL A 173 -8.92 -15.31 6.25
CA VAL A 173 -9.66 -14.56 7.28
C VAL A 173 -9.31 -15.04 8.69
N ASN A 174 -9.25 -16.35 8.89
CA ASN A 174 -8.88 -16.94 10.18
C ASN A 174 -7.44 -16.59 10.58
N ASP A 175 -6.50 -16.68 9.65
CA ASP A 175 -5.10 -16.30 9.88
C ASP A 175 -4.97 -14.83 10.25
N TYR A 176 -5.66 -13.93 9.53
CA TYR A 176 -5.69 -12.50 9.85
C TYR A 176 -6.21 -12.24 11.27
N LYS A 177 -7.31 -12.90 11.67
CA LYS A 177 -7.92 -12.73 13.00
C LYS A 177 -7.01 -13.20 14.13
N ASN A 178 -6.21 -14.23 13.90
CA ASN A 178 -5.36 -14.84 14.91
C ASN A 178 -3.91 -14.33 14.88
N ASP A 179 -3.54 -13.52 13.89
CA ASP A 179 -2.19 -12.98 13.78
C ASP A 179 -1.93 -11.92 14.87
N PRO A 180 -0.91 -12.13 15.73
CA PRO A 180 -0.56 -11.19 16.79
C PRO A 180 0.05 -9.87 16.26
N LEU A 181 0.52 -9.82 15.01
CA LEU A 181 1.07 -8.62 14.38
C LEU A 181 0.01 -7.75 13.73
N VAL A 182 -1.20 -8.29 13.51
CA VAL A 182 -2.34 -7.53 13.00
C VAL A 182 -2.87 -6.59 14.09
N LEU A 183 -2.99 -5.29 13.78
CA LEU A 183 -3.48 -4.29 14.71
C LEU A 183 -4.95 -4.50 15.06
N LYS A 184 -5.24 -4.68 16.33
CA LYS A 184 -6.61 -4.82 16.83
C LYS A 184 -7.29 -3.47 17.14
N LYS A 185 -6.53 -2.38 17.14
CA LYS A 185 -7.01 -1.01 17.40
C LYS A 185 -6.04 0.03 16.87
N ALA A 186 -6.56 1.20 16.50
CA ALA A 186 -5.77 2.37 16.15
C ALA A 186 -6.37 3.63 16.80
N SER A 187 -5.58 4.69 16.87
CA SER A 187 -5.97 5.96 17.49
C SER A 187 -6.91 6.77 16.59
N PHE A 188 -7.68 7.68 17.19
CA PHE A 188 -8.48 8.61 16.40
C PHE A 188 -7.64 9.45 15.45
N ASN A 189 -6.42 9.85 15.87
CA ASN A 189 -5.53 10.57 14.98
C ASN A 189 -5.11 9.72 13.78
N PHE A 190 -4.77 8.44 14.00
CA PHE A 190 -4.42 7.53 12.91
C PHE A 190 -5.55 7.45 11.87
N TYR A 191 -6.79 7.21 12.34
CA TYR A 191 -7.93 7.14 11.44
C TYR A 191 -8.21 8.46 10.72
N ASN A 192 -8.05 9.60 11.40
CA ASN A 192 -8.23 10.91 10.76
C ASN A 192 -7.18 11.17 9.68
N GLU A 193 -5.90 10.91 10.00
CA GLU A 193 -4.80 11.09 9.05
C GLU A 193 -4.94 10.16 7.82
N PHE A 194 -5.39 8.93 8.03
CA PHE A 194 -5.62 7.97 6.94
C PHE A 194 -6.89 8.29 6.15
N LEU A 195 -8.05 8.35 6.83
CA LEU A 195 -9.36 8.37 6.17
C LEU A 195 -9.83 9.77 5.73
N ASN A 196 -9.27 10.82 6.32
CA ASN A 196 -9.60 12.20 5.98
C ASN A 196 -8.44 12.90 5.27
N GLU A 197 -7.33 13.15 5.96
CA GLU A 197 -6.26 14.02 5.46
C GLU A 197 -5.53 13.42 4.25
N ALA A 198 -5.13 12.14 4.31
CA ALA A 198 -4.47 11.47 3.19
C ALA A 198 -5.40 11.28 1.98
N SER A 199 -6.67 10.94 2.23
CA SER A 199 -7.67 10.84 1.16
C SER A 199 -7.95 12.19 0.53
N ASP A 200 -8.05 13.28 1.32
CA ASP A 200 -8.23 14.63 0.79
C ASP A 200 -7.04 15.03 -0.08
N PHE A 201 -5.82 14.73 0.33
CA PHE A 201 -4.63 14.98 -0.48
C PHE A 201 -4.70 14.28 -1.85
N VAL A 202 -5.03 13.00 -1.90
CA VAL A 202 -5.11 12.30 -3.18
C VAL A 202 -6.26 12.85 -4.04
N LEU A 203 -7.44 13.11 -3.47
CA LEU A 203 -8.56 13.68 -4.20
C LEU A 203 -8.28 15.08 -4.76
N GLU A 204 -7.48 15.88 -4.04
CA GLU A 204 -7.09 17.22 -4.47
C GLU A 204 -6.08 17.22 -5.61
N TYR A 205 -5.13 16.25 -5.62
CA TYR A 205 -4.00 16.25 -6.54
C TYR A 205 -3.99 15.10 -7.56
N MET A 206 -4.90 14.12 -7.52
CA MET A 206 -4.86 12.96 -8.39
C MET A 206 -4.86 13.30 -9.89
N TYR A 207 -5.40 14.45 -10.29
CA TYR A 207 -5.37 14.91 -11.68
C TYR A 207 -3.96 15.26 -12.18
N GLU A 208 -2.98 15.39 -11.28
CA GLU A 208 -1.56 15.60 -11.61
C GLU A 208 -0.79 14.27 -11.73
N TYR A 209 -1.40 13.14 -11.34
CA TYR A 209 -0.76 11.84 -11.37
C TYR A 209 -0.56 11.35 -12.80
N ASP A 210 0.70 11.22 -13.26
CA ASP A 210 1.06 10.87 -14.63
C ASP A 210 1.95 9.63 -14.77
N LEU A 211 2.26 8.93 -13.66
CA LEU A 211 3.07 7.70 -13.68
C LEU A 211 2.35 6.54 -14.38
N PRO A 212 3.09 5.63 -15.07
CA PRO A 212 2.56 4.35 -15.50
C PRO A 212 1.94 3.60 -14.33
N CYS A 213 0.71 3.09 -14.50
CA CYS A 213 0.06 2.37 -13.40
C CYS A 213 -0.83 1.23 -13.82
N LEU A 214 -0.86 0.18 -12.98
CA LEU A 214 -1.77 -0.94 -13.02
C LEU A 214 -2.69 -0.88 -11.79
N ILE A 215 -3.99 -0.81 -12.02
CA ILE A 215 -5.02 -0.77 -10.98
C ILE A 215 -5.80 -2.08 -11.00
N LEU A 216 -5.81 -2.79 -9.87
CA LEU A 216 -6.46 -4.08 -9.70
C LEU A 216 -7.45 -4.00 -8.54
N HIS A 217 -8.69 -4.49 -8.73
CA HIS A 217 -9.72 -4.40 -7.70
C HIS A 217 -10.70 -5.57 -7.76
N GLY A 218 -11.13 -6.10 -6.61
CA GLY A 218 -12.22 -7.06 -6.52
C GLY A 218 -13.58 -6.34 -6.61
N GLU A 219 -14.50 -6.82 -7.43
CA GLU A 219 -15.80 -6.15 -7.61
C GLU A 219 -16.72 -6.29 -6.40
N ASP A 220 -16.51 -7.33 -5.58
CA ASP A 220 -17.27 -7.57 -4.34
C ASP A 220 -16.55 -7.06 -3.08
N ASP A 221 -15.62 -6.11 -3.24
CA ASP A 221 -14.92 -5.45 -2.13
C ASP A 221 -15.88 -4.58 -1.30
N ALA A 222 -16.27 -5.08 -0.12
CA ALA A 222 -17.13 -4.38 0.82
C ALA A 222 -16.40 -3.34 1.70
N ILE A 223 -15.07 -3.30 1.66
CA ILE A 223 -14.21 -2.43 2.49
C ILE A 223 -13.88 -1.15 1.74
N VAL A 224 -13.35 -1.30 0.52
CA VAL A 224 -13.01 -0.20 -0.40
C VAL A 224 -13.86 -0.36 -1.67
N PRO A 225 -14.88 0.47 -1.88
CA PRO A 225 -15.73 0.37 -3.07
C PRO A 225 -14.92 0.44 -4.37
N VAL A 226 -15.19 -0.48 -5.31
CA VAL A 226 -14.50 -0.54 -6.62
C VAL A 226 -14.66 0.76 -7.42
N GLU A 227 -15.72 1.52 -7.17
CA GLU A 227 -15.99 2.83 -7.76
C GLU A 227 -14.84 3.81 -7.55
N LEU A 228 -14.11 3.70 -6.42
CA LEU A 228 -12.94 4.55 -6.17
C LEU A 228 -11.81 4.26 -7.16
N SER A 229 -11.65 3.02 -7.61
CA SER A 229 -10.68 2.67 -8.66
C SER A 229 -11.13 3.17 -10.03
N TYR A 230 -12.42 3.13 -10.36
CA TYR A 230 -12.94 3.74 -11.59
C TYR A 230 -12.73 5.25 -11.58
N GLU A 231 -13.06 5.93 -10.47
CA GLU A 231 -12.88 7.38 -10.32
C GLU A 231 -11.40 7.78 -10.45
N PHE A 232 -10.49 7.09 -9.75
CA PHE A 232 -9.06 7.34 -9.85
C PHE A 232 -8.56 7.14 -11.28
N TYR A 233 -8.92 6.02 -11.93
CA TYR A 233 -8.52 5.73 -13.30
C TYR A 233 -8.98 6.83 -14.28
N GLU A 234 -10.19 7.35 -14.13
CA GLU A 234 -10.71 8.40 -15.01
C GLU A 234 -10.08 9.76 -14.78
N GLN A 235 -9.75 10.10 -13.54
CA GLN A 235 -9.30 11.43 -13.15
C GLN A 235 -7.79 11.68 -13.34
N ILE A 236 -6.96 10.63 -13.26
CA ILE A 236 -5.50 10.78 -13.36
C ILE A 236 -5.04 11.14 -14.77
N ALA A 237 -3.94 11.94 -14.84
CA ALA A 237 -3.35 12.40 -16.10
C ALA A 237 -2.58 11.30 -16.85
N SER A 238 -2.19 10.23 -16.17
CA SER A 238 -1.42 9.15 -16.79
C SER A 238 -2.07 8.64 -18.07
N THR A 239 -1.27 8.52 -19.14
CA THR A 239 -1.66 7.93 -20.42
C THR A 239 -1.31 6.45 -20.54
N ASP A 240 -0.40 5.96 -19.67
CA ASP A 240 -0.03 4.55 -19.52
C ASP A 240 -0.69 3.99 -18.25
N LYS A 241 -1.99 3.73 -18.31
CA LYS A 241 -2.79 3.24 -17.20
C LYS A 241 -3.66 2.08 -17.61
N GLU A 242 -3.72 1.06 -16.78
CA GLU A 242 -4.57 -0.11 -16.96
C GLU A 242 -5.43 -0.33 -15.71
N LEU A 243 -6.70 -0.66 -15.91
CA LEU A 243 -7.62 -1.04 -14.83
C LEU A 243 -8.21 -2.41 -15.14
N ILE A 244 -8.06 -3.33 -14.20
CA ILE A 244 -8.63 -4.68 -14.28
C ILE A 244 -9.40 -4.93 -12.99
N THR A 245 -10.68 -5.28 -13.15
CA THR A 245 -11.54 -5.67 -12.03
C THR A 245 -11.83 -7.16 -12.07
N TYR A 246 -12.03 -7.77 -10.91
CA TYR A 246 -12.21 -9.21 -10.75
C TYR A 246 -13.58 -9.49 -10.14
N PRO A 247 -14.56 -9.97 -10.94
CA PRO A 247 -15.89 -10.34 -10.44
C PRO A 247 -15.82 -11.40 -9.34
N GLY A 248 -16.56 -11.22 -8.26
CA GLY A 248 -16.64 -12.18 -7.16
C GLY A 248 -15.51 -12.10 -6.14
N LEU A 249 -14.42 -11.36 -6.43
CA LEU A 249 -13.32 -11.22 -5.48
C LEU A 249 -13.55 -10.06 -4.50
N TYR A 250 -13.07 -10.26 -3.27
CA TYR A 250 -13.16 -9.32 -2.18
C TYR A 250 -11.96 -8.37 -2.13
N HIS A 251 -11.68 -7.80 -0.97
CA HIS A 251 -10.66 -6.76 -0.78
C HIS A 251 -9.23 -7.23 -1.06
N GLU A 252 -8.83 -8.35 -0.48
CA GLU A 252 -7.46 -8.87 -0.57
C GLU A 252 -7.29 -9.79 -1.79
N ILE A 253 -7.41 -9.27 -3.00
CA ILE A 253 -7.32 -10.05 -4.26
C ILE A 253 -6.02 -10.84 -4.39
N LEU A 254 -4.94 -10.42 -3.73
CA LEU A 254 -3.65 -11.12 -3.71
C LEU A 254 -3.61 -12.32 -2.75
N ASN A 255 -4.72 -12.58 -2.02
CA ASN A 255 -4.91 -13.71 -1.12
C ASN A 255 -6.09 -14.60 -1.52
N GLU A 256 -6.83 -14.25 -2.58
CA GLU A 256 -7.91 -15.06 -3.14
C GLU A 256 -7.38 -16.33 -3.85
N ASP A 257 -8.26 -17.23 -4.22
CA ASP A 257 -7.88 -18.45 -4.94
C ASP A 257 -7.26 -18.12 -6.31
N GLU A 258 -7.65 -17.03 -6.95
CA GLU A 258 -7.15 -16.50 -8.23
C GLU A 258 -5.81 -15.77 -8.13
N LYS A 259 -5.18 -15.69 -6.97
CA LYS A 259 -3.92 -14.96 -6.74
C LYS A 259 -2.78 -15.29 -7.70
N ASP A 260 -2.73 -16.53 -8.22
CA ASP A 260 -1.71 -16.94 -9.18
C ASP A 260 -1.89 -16.25 -10.54
N GLU A 261 -3.13 -16.11 -11.01
CA GLU A 261 -3.48 -15.38 -12.23
C GLU A 261 -3.22 -13.88 -12.07
N ILE A 262 -3.64 -13.31 -10.94
CA ILE A 262 -3.41 -11.90 -10.60
C ILE A 262 -1.91 -11.59 -10.55
N MET A 263 -1.12 -12.46 -9.92
CA MET A 263 0.34 -12.28 -9.89
C MET A 263 0.98 -12.43 -11.27
N THR A 264 0.42 -13.25 -12.16
CA THR A 264 0.87 -13.34 -13.56
C THR A 264 0.61 -12.02 -14.28
N THR A 265 -0.58 -11.45 -14.14
CA THR A 265 -0.93 -10.11 -14.68
C THR A 265 0.05 -9.04 -14.19
N ILE A 266 0.36 -9.01 -12.89
CA ILE A 266 1.31 -8.06 -12.32
C ILE A 266 2.72 -8.24 -12.94
N ILE A 267 3.19 -9.48 -13.06
CA ILE A 267 4.53 -9.77 -13.59
C ILE A 267 4.60 -9.42 -15.07
N ASP A 268 3.59 -9.75 -15.87
CA ASP A 268 3.53 -9.40 -17.30
C ASP A 268 3.52 -7.89 -17.50
N TRP A 269 2.77 -7.15 -16.67
CA TRP A 269 2.76 -5.69 -16.67
C TRP A 269 4.14 -5.10 -16.34
N LEU A 270 4.81 -5.62 -15.33
CA LEU A 270 6.17 -5.23 -14.97
C LEU A 270 7.17 -5.54 -16.08
N ASP A 271 7.10 -6.74 -16.69
CA ASP A 271 7.99 -7.18 -17.76
C ASP A 271 7.84 -6.33 -19.02
N SER A 272 6.63 -5.84 -19.31
CA SER A 272 6.37 -4.99 -20.48
C SER A 272 6.91 -3.56 -20.35
N ARG A 273 7.24 -3.11 -19.14
CA ARG A 273 7.70 -1.74 -18.83
C ARG A 273 9.17 -1.65 -18.40
N GLN A 274 9.91 -2.72 -18.58
CA GLN A 274 11.35 -2.65 -18.37
C GLN A 274 12.02 -2.02 -19.60
N ASN A 275 12.86 -1.03 -19.38
CA ASN A 275 13.79 -0.61 -20.39
C ASN A 275 14.72 -1.80 -20.69
N THR A 276 14.40 -2.58 -21.73
CA THR A 276 15.37 -3.49 -22.34
C THR A 276 16.48 -2.60 -22.83
N GLY A 277 17.55 -2.46 -22.03
CA GLY A 277 18.70 -1.64 -22.38
C GLY A 277 19.07 -1.93 -23.82
N SER A 278 18.96 -0.90 -24.65
CA SER A 278 19.48 -0.92 -26.00
C SER A 278 20.96 -1.27 -25.90
N ASN A 279 21.31 -2.48 -26.34
CA ASN A 279 22.69 -2.91 -26.56
C ASN A 279 23.42 -1.97 -27.48
#